data_c055079d0856c4410275190b503213ff
#
_entry.id   c055079d0856c4410275190b503213ff
#
_cell.length_a   1.000
_cell.length_b   1.000
_cell.length_c   1.000
_cell.angle_alpha   90.00
_cell.angle_beta   90.00
_cell.angle_gamma   90.00
#
_symmetry.space_group_name_H-M   'P 1'
#
loop_
_entity.id
_entity.type
_entity.pdbx_description
1 polymer ?
#
loop_
_entity_poly.entity_id
_entity_poly.type
_entity_poly.pdbx_seq_one_letter_code
_entity_poly.pdbx_strand_id
1 'polypeptide(L)'
;MKETVAPRRIENPVTGDRIEFLASPLHGDPGPLVFRCTLAPNAKGSPLHFHRAIAETFEVEQGALEMEIGAAGAWRTMASGDRVALDPGEAHSFRNPLPQPTIFISTATPGTMFEKFLRSMYGLAADGRTNADGMPTDPRALALTLHYADLVIPAVPQGIQTVLVGMFGGLARLSRLERGFDRYWPDAVDSVRLKEIA
;
A
#
# COMPACT_ATOMS: atom_id res chain seq x y z
N MET A 1 -29.52 2.99 -11.63
CA MET A 1 -28.46 3.12 -10.62
C MET A 1 -27.16 3.38 -11.37
N LYS A 2 -26.44 4.47 -11.07
CA LYS A 2 -25.12 4.70 -11.66
C LYS A 2 -24.16 3.71 -10.96
N GLU A 3 -23.59 2.80 -11.70
CA GLU A 3 -22.48 1.96 -11.29
C GLU A 3 -21.32 2.89 -10.91
N THR A 4 -21.06 3.09 -9.64
CA THR A 4 -19.92 3.87 -9.16
C THR A 4 -18.70 2.96 -9.16
N VAL A 5 -18.07 2.81 -10.31
CA VAL A 5 -16.76 2.14 -10.41
C VAL A 5 -15.78 2.99 -9.60
N ALA A 6 -15.13 2.40 -8.60
CA ALA A 6 -14.12 3.11 -7.81
C ALA A 6 -13.01 3.65 -8.73
N PRO A 7 -12.49 4.84 -8.45
CA PRO A 7 -11.54 5.49 -9.34
C PRO A 7 -10.24 4.67 -9.45
N ARG A 8 -9.69 4.60 -10.66
CA ARG A 8 -8.34 4.05 -10.88
C ARG A 8 -7.22 4.99 -10.39
N ARG A 9 -7.57 6.20 -9.97
CA ARG A 9 -6.63 7.19 -9.41
C ARG A 9 -7.07 7.58 -8.02
N ILE A 10 -6.13 7.58 -7.10
CA ILE A 10 -6.32 8.04 -5.72
C ILE A 10 -5.20 9.00 -5.35
N GLU A 11 -5.49 9.95 -4.47
CA GLU A 11 -4.54 10.93 -3.96
C GLU A 11 -4.60 10.95 -2.44
N ASN A 12 -3.44 11.05 -1.81
CA ASN A 12 -3.34 11.25 -0.38
C ASN A 12 -3.24 12.76 -0.08
N PRO A 13 -4.28 13.37 0.50
CA PRO A 13 -4.28 14.83 0.74
C PRO A 13 -3.30 15.26 1.84
N VAL A 14 -2.76 14.31 2.62
CA VAL A 14 -1.81 14.60 3.71
C VAL A 14 -0.39 14.59 3.19
N THR A 15 0.01 13.58 2.39
CA THR A 15 1.38 13.44 1.86
C THR A 15 1.53 14.04 0.47
N GLY A 16 0.44 14.24 -0.27
CA GLY A 16 0.43 14.71 -1.66
C GLY A 16 0.78 13.65 -2.69
N ASP A 17 0.96 12.40 -2.26
CA ASP A 17 1.27 11.28 -3.15
C ASP A 17 0.04 10.84 -3.92
N ARG A 18 0.25 10.33 -5.14
CA ARG A 18 -0.82 9.85 -6.02
C ARG A 18 -0.53 8.46 -6.53
N ILE A 19 -1.58 7.67 -6.66
CA ILE A 19 -1.53 6.33 -7.26
C ILE A 19 -2.50 6.26 -8.43
N GLU A 20 -2.02 5.72 -9.55
CA GLU A 20 -2.82 5.31 -10.69
C GLU A 20 -2.71 3.79 -10.86
N PHE A 21 -3.82 3.07 -10.68
CA PHE A 21 -3.88 1.62 -10.86
C PHE A 21 -3.91 1.27 -12.35
N LEU A 22 -2.81 0.69 -12.85
CA LEU A 22 -2.62 0.28 -14.25
C LEU A 22 -3.21 -1.10 -14.50
N ALA A 23 -3.00 -2.03 -13.55
CA ALA A 23 -3.71 -3.32 -13.46
C ALA A 23 -4.22 -3.49 -12.02
N SER A 24 -5.49 -3.78 -11.86
CA SER A 24 -6.18 -3.77 -10.58
C SER A 24 -7.02 -5.04 -10.39
N PRO A 25 -6.57 -5.97 -9.54
CA PRO A 25 -7.35 -7.18 -9.23
C PRO A 25 -8.73 -6.89 -8.66
N LEU A 26 -8.89 -5.80 -7.92
CA LEU A 26 -10.20 -5.39 -7.41
C LEU A 26 -11.17 -4.89 -8.50
N HIS A 27 -10.66 -4.50 -9.68
CA HIS A 27 -11.48 -4.21 -10.86
C HIS A 27 -11.64 -5.42 -11.79
N GLY A 28 -11.14 -6.59 -11.39
CA GLY A 28 -11.23 -7.82 -12.17
C GLY A 28 -10.12 -7.96 -13.23
N ASP A 29 -9.09 -7.14 -13.22
CA ASP A 29 -7.94 -7.32 -14.09
C ASP A 29 -7.17 -8.59 -13.65
N PRO A 30 -6.75 -9.46 -14.56
CA PRO A 30 -5.99 -10.66 -14.22
C PRO A 30 -4.55 -10.33 -13.80
N GLY A 31 -3.96 -11.16 -12.94
CA GLY A 31 -2.56 -11.08 -12.55
C GLY A 31 -2.27 -10.20 -11.34
N PRO A 32 -1.05 -9.64 -11.27
CA PRO A 32 -0.61 -8.82 -10.15
C PRO A 32 -1.28 -7.46 -10.12
N LEU A 33 -1.20 -6.80 -8.96
CA LEU A 33 -1.45 -5.36 -8.90
C LEU A 33 -0.28 -4.62 -9.56
N VAL A 34 -0.59 -3.72 -10.50
CA VAL A 34 0.40 -2.81 -11.10
C VAL A 34 -0.11 -1.38 -10.93
N PHE A 35 0.72 -0.53 -10.37
CA PHE A 35 0.36 0.87 -10.18
C PHE A 35 1.53 1.81 -10.42
N ARG A 36 1.21 2.98 -10.95
CA ARG A 36 2.12 4.11 -11.03
C ARG A 36 1.95 4.95 -9.77
N CYS A 37 3.05 5.19 -9.07
CA CYS A 37 3.10 6.07 -7.92
C CYS A 37 3.81 7.37 -8.28
N THR A 38 3.21 8.50 -7.95
CA THR A 38 3.85 9.81 -7.98
C THR A 38 4.07 10.26 -6.55
N LEU A 39 5.31 10.26 -6.10
CA LEU A 39 5.69 10.80 -4.81
C LEU A 39 5.80 12.33 -4.90
N ALA A 40 5.27 13.01 -3.91
CA ALA A 40 5.42 14.44 -3.76
C ALA A 40 6.90 14.86 -3.62
N PRO A 41 7.24 16.13 -3.90
CA PRO A 41 8.58 16.65 -3.65
C PRO A 41 9.02 16.42 -2.20
N ASN A 42 10.25 15.92 -1.99
CA ASN A 42 10.84 15.62 -0.68
C ASN A 42 9.99 14.67 0.20
N ALA A 43 9.17 13.80 -0.43
CA ALA A 43 8.34 12.85 0.28
C ALA A 43 9.18 11.88 1.11
N LYS A 44 8.80 11.70 2.38
CA LYS A 44 9.46 10.76 3.30
C LYS A 44 9.29 9.29 2.87
N GLY A 45 8.26 9.00 2.05
CA GLY A 45 7.94 7.67 1.56
C GLY A 45 7.45 6.72 2.66
N SER A 46 7.80 5.43 2.53
CA SER A 46 7.43 4.40 3.50
C SER A 46 8.47 4.24 4.61
N PRO A 47 8.09 3.85 5.84
CA PRO A 47 9.05 3.38 6.82
C PRO A 47 9.70 2.06 6.37
N LEU A 48 10.84 1.69 6.97
CA LEU A 48 11.47 0.38 6.73
C LEU A 48 10.50 -0.75 7.15
N HIS A 49 10.19 -1.63 6.23
CA HIS A 49 9.26 -2.74 6.42
C HIS A 49 9.58 -3.90 5.47
N PHE A 50 8.94 -5.04 5.69
CA PHE A 50 8.90 -6.14 4.72
C PHE A 50 7.50 -6.77 4.68
N HIS A 51 7.22 -7.47 3.60
CA HIS A 51 6.02 -8.29 3.42
C HIS A 51 6.38 -9.76 3.57
N ARG A 52 5.56 -10.55 4.28
CA ARG A 52 5.87 -11.98 4.49
C ARG A 52 5.64 -12.82 3.23
N ALA A 53 4.66 -12.45 2.41
CA ALA A 53 4.20 -13.23 1.27
C ALA A 53 4.03 -12.41 -0.02
N ILE A 54 4.27 -11.10 0.01
CA ILE A 54 4.14 -10.23 -1.16
C ILE A 54 5.54 -9.96 -1.71
N ALA A 55 5.74 -10.27 -3.00
CA ALA A 55 6.88 -9.81 -3.77
C ALA A 55 6.55 -8.47 -4.43
N GLU A 56 7.52 -7.56 -4.48
CA GLU A 56 7.37 -6.26 -5.13
C GLU A 56 8.46 -5.98 -6.15
N THR A 57 8.13 -5.21 -7.18
CA THR A 57 9.13 -4.59 -8.05
C THR A 57 8.91 -3.10 -8.08
N PHE A 58 10.01 -2.36 -8.24
CA PHE A 58 10.00 -0.91 -8.42
C PHE A 58 10.78 -0.59 -9.69
N GLU A 59 10.21 0.25 -10.55
CA GLU A 59 10.84 0.74 -11.77
C GLU A 59 10.65 2.25 -11.84
N VAL A 60 11.74 3.02 -11.83
CA VAL A 60 11.68 4.48 -11.83
C VAL A 60 11.40 4.99 -13.23
N GLU A 61 10.26 5.66 -13.44
CA GLU A 61 9.92 6.31 -14.72
C GLU A 61 10.54 7.71 -14.82
N GLN A 62 10.52 8.48 -13.72
CA GLN A 62 10.98 9.87 -13.72
C GLN A 62 11.54 10.27 -12.36
N GLY A 63 12.60 11.07 -12.38
CA GLY A 63 13.24 11.58 -11.16
C GLY A 63 14.26 10.60 -10.60
N ALA A 64 14.35 10.55 -9.27
CA ALA A 64 15.18 9.60 -8.55
C ALA A 64 14.43 9.07 -7.33
N LEU A 65 14.54 7.78 -7.09
CA LEU A 65 13.98 7.10 -5.92
C LEU A 65 15.14 6.64 -5.04
N GLU A 66 15.23 7.13 -3.81
CA GLU A 66 16.12 6.52 -2.84
C GLU A 66 15.41 5.33 -2.20
N MET A 67 16.08 4.17 -2.24
CA MET A 67 15.60 2.95 -1.60
C MET A 67 16.60 2.46 -0.56
N GLU A 68 16.08 2.09 0.60
CA GLU A 68 16.78 1.39 1.65
C GLU A 68 16.41 -0.10 1.53
N ILE A 69 17.40 -0.99 1.40
CA ILE A 69 17.16 -2.41 1.13
C ILE A 69 18.02 -3.27 2.04
N GLY A 70 17.39 -4.25 2.69
CA GLY A 70 17.99 -5.22 3.58
C GLY A 70 18.20 -4.67 4.98
N ALA A 71 19.14 -3.79 5.18
CA ALA A 71 19.51 -3.26 6.50
C ALA A 71 19.21 -1.78 6.63
N ALA A 72 18.88 -1.34 7.85
CA ALA A 72 18.68 0.07 8.16
C ALA A 72 19.94 0.90 7.82
N GLY A 73 19.73 2.01 7.10
CA GLY A 73 20.82 2.88 6.62
C GLY A 73 21.45 2.48 5.29
N ALA A 74 21.06 1.35 4.69
CA ALA A 74 21.59 0.86 3.41
C ALA A 74 20.86 1.51 2.21
N TRP A 75 20.95 2.86 2.12
CA TRP A 75 20.31 3.62 1.06
C TRP A 75 21.07 3.54 -0.27
N ARG A 76 20.33 3.42 -1.34
CA ARG A 76 20.81 3.55 -2.71
C ARG A 76 19.86 4.41 -3.54
N THR A 77 20.42 5.19 -4.46
CA THR A 77 19.65 6.00 -5.40
C THR A 77 19.40 5.21 -6.67
N MET A 78 18.16 5.15 -7.10
CA MET A 78 17.71 4.61 -8.37
C MET A 78 17.32 5.77 -9.27
N ALA A 79 17.90 5.84 -10.47
CA ALA A 79 17.59 6.82 -11.50
C ALA A 79 16.49 6.32 -12.43
N SER A 80 15.98 7.21 -13.29
CA SER A 80 15.03 6.83 -14.35
C SER A 80 15.56 5.66 -15.20
N GLY A 81 14.74 4.63 -15.38
CA GLY A 81 15.06 3.37 -16.04
C GLY A 81 15.61 2.27 -15.12
N ASP A 82 16.02 2.60 -13.89
CA ASP A 82 16.46 1.59 -12.93
C ASP A 82 15.29 0.78 -12.41
N ARG A 83 15.55 -0.51 -12.15
CA ARG A 83 14.57 -1.46 -11.62
C ARG A 83 15.18 -2.29 -10.50
N VAL A 84 14.34 -2.63 -9.52
CA VAL A 84 14.63 -3.59 -8.46
C VAL A 84 13.45 -4.53 -8.26
N ALA A 85 13.75 -5.79 -7.95
CA ALA A 85 12.79 -6.76 -7.45
C ALA A 85 13.14 -7.11 -6.02
N LEU A 86 12.12 -7.25 -5.19
CA LEU A 86 12.21 -7.58 -3.77
C LEU A 86 11.39 -8.83 -3.51
N ASP A 87 12.04 -9.83 -2.96
CA ASP A 87 11.37 -11.06 -2.56
C ASP A 87 10.62 -10.90 -1.22
N PRO A 88 9.63 -11.77 -0.93
CA PRO A 88 9.03 -11.81 0.39
C PRO A 88 10.08 -11.94 1.50
N GLY A 89 9.95 -11.10 2.53
CA GLY A 89 10.89 -11.05 3.66
C GLY A 89 12.03 -10.04 3.48
N GLU A 90 12.25 -9.46 2.30
CA GLU A 90 13.26 -8.43 2.11
C GLU A 90 12.79 -7.09 2.68
N ALA A 91 13.52 -6.60 3.68
CA ALA A 91 13.23 -5.31 4.29
C ALA A 91 13.57 -4.18 3.33
N HIS A 92 12.64 -3.24 3.18
CA HIS A 92 12.83 -2.09 2.31
C HIS A 92 12.05 -0.87 2.77
N SER A 93 12.50 0.28 2.29
CA SER A 93 11.81 1.56 2.38
C SER A 93 12.17 2.39 1.15
N PHE A 94 11.43 3.45 0.90
CA PHE A 94 11.71 4.36 -0.20
C PHE A 94 11.36 5.79 0.18
N ARG A 95 12.02 6.75 -0.50
CA ARG A 95 11.71 8.18 -0.38
C ARG A 95 12.04 8.93 -1.66
N ASN A 96 11.46 10.12 -1.81
CA ASN A 96 11.83 11.05 -2.87
C ASN A 96 12.81 12.08 -2.32
N PRO A 97 14.11 12.07 -2.72
CA PRO A 97 15.10 13.03 -2.24
C PRO A 97 15.04 14.39 -2.97
N LEU A 98 14.23 14.49 -4.03
CA LEU A 98 14.21 15.63 -4.94
C LEU A 98 13.16 16.68 -4.56
N PRO A 99 13.40 17.97 -4.87
CA PRO A 99 12.38 19.02 -4.77
C PRO A 99 11.35 19.00 -5.91
N GLN A 100 11.37 17.97 -6.77
CA GLN A 100 10.38 17.70 -7.82
C GLN A 100 9.75 16.32 -7.55
N PRO A 101 8.56 16.04 -8.11
CA PRO A 101 7.95 14.71 -8.00
C PRO A 101 8.83 13.61 -8.59
N THR A 102 8.82 12.45 -7.94
CA THR A 102 9.40 11.21 -8.48
C THR A 102 8.27 10.27 -8.88
N ILE A 103 8.40 9.64 -10.05
CA ILE A 103 7.40 8.72 -10.59
C ILE A 103 8.03 7.34 -10.76
N PHE A 104 7.37 6.33 -10.22
CA PHE A 104 7.78 4.94 -10.39
C PHE A 104 6.57 4.02 -10.61
N ILE A 105 6.79 2.89 -11.27
CA ILE A 105 5.83 1.79 -11.33
C ILE A 105 6.20 0.77 -10.27
N SER A 106 5.20 0.31 -9.53
CA SER A 106 5.33 -0.84 -8.62
C SER A 106 4.40 -1.96 -9.07
N THR A 107 4.89 -3.19 -8.92
CA THR A 107 4.11 -4.41 -9.11
C THR A 107 4.13 -5.21 -7.82
N ALA A 108 2.96 -5.60 -7.31
CA ALA A 108 2.82 -6.41 -6.10
C ALA A 108 2.12 -7.74 -6.39
N THR A 109 2.70 -8.85 -5.91
CA THR A 109 2.19 -10.20 -6.10
C THR A 109 2.23 -10.99 -4.80
N PRO A 110 1.08 -11.47 -4.28
CA PRO A 110 -0.30 -11.24 -4.73
C PRO A 110 -0.78 -9.80 -4.50
N GLY A 111 -1.63 -9.28 -5.40
CA GLY A 111 -1.97 -7.85 -5.44
C GLY A 111 -3.26 -7.44 -4.73
N THR A 112 -4.25 -8.34 -4.62
CA THR A 112 -5.61 -7.97 -4.17
C THR A 112 -5.66 -7.34 -2.78
N MET A 113 -4.99 -7.94 -1.79
CA MET A 113 -4.98 -7.40 -0.43
C MET A 113 -4.10 -6.15 -0.33
N PHE A 114 -3.03 -6.09 -1.13
CA PHE A 114 -2.17 -4.90 -1.17
C PHE A 114 -2.90 -3.69 -1.80
N GLU A 115 -3.76 -3.91 -2.80
CA GLU A 115 -4.62 -2.85 -3.32
C GLU A 115 -5.61 -2.36 -2.26
N LYS A 116 -6.22 -3.28 -1.47
CA LYS A 116 -7.07 -2.90 -0.33
C LYS A 116 -6.32 -2.05 0.68
N PHE A 117 -5.06 -2.39 0.98
CA PHE A 117 -4.19 -1.58 1.84
C PHE A 117 -4.03 -0.17 1.29
N LEU A 118 -3.57 -0.01 0.04
CA LEU A 118 -3.33 1.31 -0.56
C LEU A 118 -4.59 2.18 -0.55
N ARG A 119 -5.72 1.62 -1.00
CA ARG A 119 -6.99 2.34 -1.02
C ARG A 119 -7.48 2.73 0.38
N SER A 120 -7.27 1.86 1.37
CA SER A 120 -7.66 2.14 2.75
C SER A 120 -6.79 3.24 3.36
N MET A 121 -5.47 3.22 3.14
CA MET A 121 -4.58 4.27 3.62
C MET A 121 -4.94 5.64 3.07
N TYR A 122 -5.14 5.74 1.76
CA TYR A 122 -5.52 6.98 1.09
C TYR A 122 -6.94 7.44 1.45
N GLY A 123 -7.88 6.50 1.59
CA GLY A 123 -9.23 6.80 2.02
C GLY A 123 -9.30 7.31 3.46
N LEU A 124 -8.53 6.71 4.38
CA LEU A 124 -8.42 7.20 5.75
C LEU A 124 -7.79 8.60 5.82
N ALA A 125 -6.80 8.88 4.97
CA ALA A 125 -6.22 10.21 4.87
C ALA A 125 -7.23 11.24 4.35
N ALA A 126 -8.00 10.90 3.32
CA ALA A 126 -9.08 11.76 2.79
C ALA A 126 -10.18 12.04 3.83
N ASP A 127 -10.44 11.09 4.73
CA ASP A 127 -11.40 11.25 5.84
C ASP A 127 -10.82 11.99 7.06
N GLY A 128 -9.55 12.45 7.02
CA GLY A 128 -8.89 13.10 8.16
C GLY A 128 -8.61 12.16 9.33
N ARG A 129 -8.46 10.86 9.08
CA ARG A 129 -8.26 9.80 10.10
C ARG A 129 -6.82 9.32 10.20
N THR A 130 -5.88 10.12 9.70
CA THR A 130 -4.44 9.88 9.78
C THR A 130 -3.73 11.03 10.49
N ASN A 131 -2.51 10.78 10.96
CA ASN A 131 -1.61 11.81 11.44
C ASN A 131 -0.92 12.54 10.26
N ALA A 132 -0.03 13.47 10.56
CA ALA A 132 0.72 14.26 9.57
C ALA A 132 1.67 13.43 8.67
N ASP A 133 2.01 12.21 9.06
CA ASP A 133 2.80 11.28 8.26
C ASP A 133 1.91 10.29 7.46
N GLY A 134 0.58 10.51 7.43
CA GLY A 134 -0.37 9.66 6.72
C GLY A 134 -0.70 8.34 7.42
N MET A 135 -0.27 8.13 8.66
CA MET A 135 -0.53 6.90 9.41
C MET A 135 -1.88 6.94 10.14
N PRO A 136 -2.69 5.87 10.09
CA PRO A 136 -3.97 5.80 10.81
C PRO A 136 -3.83 6.10 12.30
N THR A 137 -4.69 6.97 12.84
CA THR A 137 -4.68 7.33 14.27
C THR A 137 -5.44 6.34 15.16
N ASP A 138 -6.38 5.57 14.58
CA ASP A 138 -7.07 4.48 15.26
C ASP A 138 -6.22 3.20 15.19
N PRO A 139 -5.78 2.61 16.33
CA PRO A 139 -4.95 1.41 16.33
C PRO A 139 -5.64 0.19 15.67
N ARG A 140 -6.98 0.15 15.65
CA ARG A 140 -7.73 -0.91 14.96
C ARG A 140 -7.65 -0.75 13.45
N ALA A 141 -7.73 0.49 12.94
CA ALA A 141 -7.56 0.80 11.53
C ALA A 141 -6.11 0.52 11.09
N LEU A 142 -5.12 0.90 11.91
CA LEU A 142 -3.72 0.58 11.66
C LEU A 142 -3.50 -0.93 11.60
N ALA A 143 -4.04 -1.71 12.54
CA ALA A 143 -3.90 -3.16 12.54
C ALA A 143 -4.51 -3.81 11.28
N LEU A 144 -5.67 -3.33 10.82
CA LEU A 144 -6.28 -3.81 9.57
C LEU A 144 -5.42 -3.49 8.35
N THR A 145 -4.89 -2.26 8.24
CA THR A 145 -4.05 -1.88 7.11
C THR A 145 -2.75 -2.67 7.08
N LEU A 146 -2.08 -2.87 8.22
CA LEU A 146 -0.90 -3.73 8.33
C LEU A 146 -1.21 -5.19 7.92
N HIS A 147 -2.39 -5.69 8.30
CA HIS A 147 -2.83 -7.04 7.91
C HIS A 147 -3.05 -7.15 6.40
N TYR A 148 -3.67 -6.15 5.75
CA TYR A 148 -3.90 -6.16 4.30
C TYR A 148 -2.59 -6.12 3.50
N ALA A 149 -1.60 -5.38 3.98
CA ALA A 149 -0.28 -5.32 3.37
C ALA A 149 0.61 -6.51 3.75
N ASP A 150 0.18 -7.39 4.68
CA ASP A 150 1.05 -8.41 5.29
C ASP A 150 2.39 -7.82 5.80
N LEU A 151 2.33 -6.60 6.34
CA LEU A 151 3.46 -5.73 6.61
C LEU A 151 4.02 -5.95 8.01
N VAL A 152 5.34 -6.07 8.07
CA VAL A 152 6.12 -6.20 9.31
C VAL A 152 7.15 -5.07 9.39
N ILE A 153 7.23 -4.42 10.55
CA ILE A 153 8.23 -3.38 10.84
C ILE A 153 9.39 -4.01 11.60
N PRO A 154 10.61 -4.10 11.03
CA PRO A 154 11.74 -4.79 11.67
C PRO A 154 12.13 -4.22 13.03
N ALA A 155 11.93 -2.92 13.26
CA ALA A 155 12.26 -2.24 14.52
C ALA A 155 11.39 -2.70 15.72
N VAL A 156 10.29 -3.41 15.47
CA VAL A 156 9.38 -3.93 16.52
C VAL A 156 9.47 -5.45 16.55
N PRO A 157 9.68 -6.08 17.74
CA PRO A 157 9.70 -7.53 17.83
C PRO A 157 8.46 -8.19 17.21
N GLN A 158 8.65 -9.15 16.29
CA GLN A 158 7.56 -9.74 15.50
C GLN A 158 6.45 -10.36 16.38
N GLY A 159 6.81 -11.00 17.51
CA GLY A 159 5.81 -11.56 18.43
C GLY A 159 4.88 -10.48 18.99
N ILE A 160 5.41 -9.31 19.33
CA ILE A 160 4.62 -8.17 19.80
C ILE A 160 3.70 -7.66 18.69
N GLN A 161 4.22 -7.48 17.47
CA GLN A 161 3.40 -7.05 16.34
C GLN A 161 2.28 -8.04 16.05
N THR A 162 2.57 -9.35 16.04
CA THR A 162 1.58 -10.39 15.78
C THR A 162 0.44 -10.34 16.81
N VAL A 163 0.76 -10.17 18.09
CA VAL A 163 -0.25 -10.06 19.16
C VAL A 163 -1.07 -8.79 18.99
N LEU A 164 -0.43 -7.64 18.77
CA LEU A 164 -1.13 -6.35 18.62
C LEU A 164 -2.02 -6.32 17.37
N VAL A 165 -1.50 -6.76 16.23
CA VAL A 165 -2.27 -6.84 14.97
C VAL A 165 -3.43 -7.82 15.11
N GLY A 166 -3.23 -8.97 15.74
CA GLY A 166 -4.29 -9.94 16.02
C GLY A 166 -5.38 -9.39 16.95
N MET A 167 -4.98 -8.77 18.04
CA MET A 167 -5.91 -8.20 19.02
C MET A 167 -6.72 -7.03 18.44
N PHE A 168 -6.05 -6.01 17.91
CA PHE A 168 -6.73 -4.84 17.36
C PHE A 168 -7.50 -5.16 16.07
N GLY A 169 -6.99 -6.08 15.22
CA GLY A 169 -7.72 -6.58 14.05
C GLY A 169 -8.98 -7.34 14.45
N GLY A 170 -8.93 -8.15 15.51
CA GLY A 170 -10.11 -8.80 16.10
C GLY A 170 -11.14 -7.79 16.59
N LEU A 171 -10.70 -6.76 17.34
CA LEU A 171 -11.56 -5.66 17.79
C LEU A 171 -12.18 -4.87 16.63
N ALA A 172 -11.43 -4.66 15.56
CA ALA A 172 -11.92 -3.99 14.36
C ALA A 172 -13.06 -4.76 13.69
N ARG A 173 -12.94 -6.09 13.60
CA ARG A 173 -13.98 -6.97 13.06
C ARG A 173 -15.21 -6.98 13.95
N LEU A 174 -15.04 -7.10 15.26
CA LEU A 174 -16.15 -7.06 16.24
C LEU A 174 -16.89 -5.72 16.22
N SER A 175 -16.19 -4.62 16.08
CA SER A 175 -16.78 -3.27 16.02
C SER A 175 -17.31 -2.89 14.62
N ARG A 176 -17.28 -3.81 13.65
CA ARG A 176 -17.66 -3.58 12.24
C ARG A 176 -16.84 -2.48 11.53
N LEU A 177 -15.70 -2.09 12.08
CA LEU A 177 -14.84 -1.08 11.48
C LEU A 177 -14.37 -1.51 10.09
N GLU A 178 -14.06 -2.81 9.91
CA GLU A 178 -13.64 -3.40 8.64
C GLU A 178 -14.68 -3.17 7.53
N ARG A 179 -15.97 -3.31 7.84
CA ARG A 179 -17.06 -3.00 6.87
C ARG A 179 -17.09 -1.53 6.46
N GLY A 180 -16.59 -0.63 7.32
CA GLY A 180 -16.47 0.78 6.98
C GLY A 180 -15.39 1.08 5.95
N PHE A 181 -14.50 0.11 5.66
CA PHE A 181 -13.45 0.22 4.65
C PHE A 181 -13.95 -0.14 3.25
N ASP A 182 -15.09 -0.86 3.14
CA ASP A 182 -15.69 -1.23 1.85
C ASP A 182 -15.90 0.00 0.95
N ARG A 183 -16.18 1.16 1.52
CA ARG A 183 -16.35 2.43 0.79
C ARG A 183 -15.10 2.93 0.06
N TYR A 184 -13.92 2.46 0.42
CA TYR A 184 -12.67 2.82 -0.22
C TYR A 184 -12.33 1.92 -1.40
N TRP A 185 -13.00 0.77 -1.49
CA TRP A 185 -12.75 -0.24 -2.50
C TRP A 185 -13.76 -0.13 -3.63
N PRO A 186 -13.44 -0.65 -4.85
CA PRO A 186 -14.45 -0.86 -5.87
C PRO A 186 -15.56 -1.73 -5.29
N ASP A 187 -16.80 -1.43 -5.63
CA ASP A 187 -17.90 -2.37 -5.38
C ASP A 187 -17.44 -3.73 -5.93
N ALA A 188 -17.45 -4.74 -5.06
CA ALA A 188 -17.01 -6.08 -5.46
C ALA A 188 -17.75 -6.43 -6.76
N VAL A 189 -17.01 -6.52 -7.86
CA VAL A 189 -17.51 -7.13 -9.07
C VAL A 189 -18.08 -8.46 -8.62
N ASP A 190 -19.41 -8.59 -8.70
CA ASP A 190 -20.22 -9.63 -8.10
C ASP A 190 -19.42 -10.90 -7.79
N SER A 191 -19.34 -11.26 -6.52
CA SER A 191 -18.74 -12.52 -6.04
C SER A 191 -19.36 -13.76 -6.71
N VAL A 192 -20.35 -13.59 -7.56
CA VAL A 192 -20.99 -14.58 -8.42
C VAL A 192 -20.14 -14.91 -9.64
N ARG A 193 -19.41 -13.96 -10.23
CA ARG A 193 -18.55 -14.25 -11.41
C ARG A 193 -17.26 -15.00 -11.08
N LEU A 194 -16.75 -14.88 -9.85
CA LEU A 194 -15.55 -15.63 -9.44
C LEU A 194 -15.84 -17.09 -9.10
N LYS A 195 -17.11 -17.49 -8.88
CA LYS A 195 -17.52 -18.88 -8.66
C LYS A 195 -17.81 -19.65 -9.95
N GLU A 196 -17.90 -18.98 -11.08
CA GLU A 196 -18.11 -19.64 -12.38
C GLU A 196 -16.81 -19.90 -13.15
N ILE A 197 -15.64 -19.51 -12.61
CA ILE A 197 -14.31 -19.69 -13.22
C ILE A 197 -13.41 -20.60 -12.36
N ALA A 198 -13.95 -21.20 -11.28
CA ALA A 198 -13.21 -22.13 -10.42
C ALA A 198 -13.57 -23.59 -10.75
#